data_a034f6545ebf03a0caf771914db054da
#
_entry.id   a034f6545ebf03a0caf771914db054da
#
_cell.length_a   1.000
_cell.length_b   1.000
_cell.length_c   1.000
_cell.angle_alpha   90.00
_cell.angle_beta   90.00
_cell.angle_gamma   90.00
#
_symmetry.space_group_name_H-M   'P 1'
#
loop_
_entity.id
_entity.type
_entity.pdbx_description
1 polymer ?
#
loop_
_entity_poly.entity_id
_entity_poly.type
_entity_poly.pdbx_seq_one_letter_code
_entity_poly.pdbx_strand_id
1 'polypeptide(L)' 'TVELSEAIGSKGQVYLRISEDGVGQVTVEVNEAQRTFNAKSEDGSGIATGDFIEVVDIIGEVLVVKRV' A
#
# COMPACT_ATOMS: atom_id res chain seq x y z
N THR A 1 11.40 -8.43 -14.29
CA THR A 1 10.67 -8.85 -13.10
C THR A 1 10.69 -7.74 -12.07
N VAL A 2 9.53 -7.25 -11.72
CA VAL A 2 9.43 -6.20 -10.72
C VAL A 2 9.55 -6.85 -9.34
N GLU A 3 10.57 -6.45 -8.59
CA GLU A 3 10.69 -6.91 -7.23
C GLU A 3 9.83 -6.02 -6.34
N LEU A 4 8.87 -6.63 -5.65
CA LEU A 4 7.99 -5.87 -4.76
C LEU A 4 8.77 -5.19 -3.64
N SER A 5 9.94 -5.73 -3.27
CA SER A 5 10.77 -5.11 -2.25
C SER A 5 11.20 -3.70 -2.61
N GLU A 6 11.21 -3.33 -3.89
CA GLU A 6 11.53 -1.97 -4.30
C GLU A 6 10.44 -0.98 -3.91
N ALA A 7 9.24 -1.46 -3.59
CA ALA A 7 8.14 -0.61 -3.18
C ALA A 7 8.27 -0.17 -1.71
N ILE A 8 9.09 -0.84 -0.92
CA ILE A 8 9.28 -0.47 0.50
C ILE A 8 9.88 0.92 0.58
N GLY A 9 9.25 1.78 1.37
CA GLY A 9 9.66 3.18 1.48
C GLY A 9 9.01 4.10 0.47
N SER A 10 8.32 3.54 -0.51
CA SER A 10 7.59 4.34 -1.49
C SER A 10 6.31 4.88 -0.89
N LYS A 11 5.89 6.05 -1.36
CA LYS A 11 4.64 6.64 -0.95
C LYS A 11 3.60 6.42 -2.03
N GLY A 12 2.37 6.25 -1.61
CA GLY A 12 1.28 6.06 -2.54
C GLY A 12 0.00 6.65 -1.98
N GLN A 13 -1.09 6.34 -2.66
CA GLN A 13 -2.40 6.82 -2.26
C GLN A 13 -3.37 5.64 -2.27
N VAL A 14 -4.29 5.65 -1.32
CA VAL A 14 -5.28 4.58 -1.24
C VAL A 14 -6.26 4.72 -2.40
N TYR A 15 -6.38 3.66 -3.18
CA TYR A 15 -7.32 3.59 -4.30
C TYR A 15 -8.68 3.06 -3.86
N LEU A 16 -8.66 1.95 -3.12
CA LEU A 16 -9.86 1.42 -2.45
C LEU A 16 -9.55 1.37 -0.96
N ARG A 17 -10.46 1.89 -0.15
CA ARG A 17 -10.22 2.02 1.27
C ARG A 17 -9.81 0.68 1.89
N ILE A 18 -8.93 0.79 2.88
CA ILE A 18 -8.47 -0.36 3.64
C ILE A 18 -9.34 -0.44 4.89
N SER A 19 -10.08 -1.54 5.03
CA SER A 19 -10.92 -1.76 6.20
C SER A 19 -10.06 -2.18 7.40
N GLU A 20 -10.60 -1.99 8.60
CA GLU A 20 -9.94 -2.50 9.80
C GLU A 20 -9.73 -4.01 9.67
N ASP A 21 -8.49 -4.45 9.87
CA ASP A 21 -8.09 -5.85 9.73
C ASP A 21 -8.42 -6.44 8.35
N GLY A 22 -8.66 -5.58 7.38
CA GLY A 22 -8.98 -5.99 6.03
C GLY A 22 -7.91 -5.58 5.03
N VAL A 23 -8.17 -5.90 3.77
CA VAL A 23 -7.27 -5.57 2.67
C VAL A 23 -8.00 -4.60 1.74
N GLY A 24 -7.29 -3.53 1.36
CA GLY A 24 -7.76 -2.61 0.34
C GLY A 24 -6.78 -2.59 -0.81
N GLN A 25 -6.83 -1.54 -1.61
CA GLN A 25 -5.91 -1.36 -2.73
C GLN A 25 -5.30 0.02 -2.66
N VAL A 26 -4.01 0.08 -3.00
CA VAL A 26 -3.28 1.34 -3.03
C VAL A 26 -2.59 1.47 -4.38
N THR A 27 -2.42 2.70 -4.82
CA THR A 27 -1.65 3.01 -6.03
C THR A 27 -0.30 3.53 -5.61
N VAL A 28 0.74 2.85 -6.05
CA VAL A 28 2.12 3.19 -5.71
C VAL A 28 2.91 3.36 -7.01
N GLU A 29 3.77 4.36 -7.06
CA GLU A 29 4.65 4.55 -8.20
C GLU A 29 5.93 3.76 -7.97
N VAL A 30 6.20 2.82 -8.88
CA VAL A 30 7.41 2.01 -8.86
C VAL A 30 8.06 2.10 -10.24
N ASN A 31 9.33 2.50 -10.28
CA ASN A 31 10.08 2.63 -11.54
C ASN A 31 9.36 3.51 -12.57
N GLU A 32 8.83 4.65 -12.10
CA GLU A 32 8.14 5.63 -12.94
C GLU A 32 6.82 5.12 -13.52
N ALA A 33 6.32 3.99 -13.04
CA ALA A 33 5.03 3.46 -13.45
C ALA A 33 4.12 3.33 -12.23
N GLN A 34 2.89 3.79 -12.37
CA GLN A 34 1.91 3.63 -11.31
C GLN A 34 1.30 2.25 -11.39
N ARG A 35 1.25 1.57 -10.25
CA ARG A 35 0.66 0.25 -10.15
C ARG A 35 -0.24 0.18 -8.94
N THR A 36 -1.29 -0.62 -9.07
CA THR A 36 -2.23 -0.85 -7.97
C THR A 36 -1.91 -2.20 -7.34
N PHE A 37 -1.79 -2.19 -6.02
CA PHE A 37 -1.48 -3.40 -5.25
C PHE A 37 -2.50 -3.59 -4.15
N ASN A 38 -2.71 -4.84 -3.75
CA ASN A 38 -3.43 -5.11 -2.51
C ASN A 38 -2.57 -4.66 -1.34
N ALA A 39 -3.19 -4.05 -0.36
CA ALA A 39 -2.47 -3.53 0.80
C ALA A 39 -3.30 -3.64 2.05
N LYS A 40 -2.62 -3.69 3.18
CA LYS A 40 -3.26 -3.69 4.48
C LYS A 40 -2.54 -2.71 5.39
N SER A 41 -3.23 -2.25 6.41
CA SER A 41 -2.66 -1.34 7.38
C SER A 41 -1.68 -2.05 8.30
N GLU A 42 -0.57 -1.38 8.61
CA GLU A 42 0.44 -1.91 9.52
C GLU A 42 -0.12 -2.22 10.90
N ASP A 43 -1.00 -1.37 11.38
CA ASP A 43 -1.55 -1.48 12.73
C ASP A 43 -2.98 -2.02 12.75
N GLY A 44 -3.52 -2.41 11.60
CA GLY A 44 -4.87 -2.91 11.51
C GLY A 44 -5.95 -1.83 11.49
N SER A 45 -5.56 -0.57 11.48
CA SER A 45 -6.53 0.54 11.39
C SER A 45 -7.04 0.69 9.97
N GLY A 46 -8.26 1.15 9.82
CA GLY A 46 -8.79 1.48 8.50
C GLY A 46 -8.12 2.72 7.93
N ILE A 47 -7.98 2.77 6.61
CA ILE A 47 -7.45 3.93 5.91
C ILE A 47 -8.43 4.29 4.80
N ALA A 48 -8.85 5.55 4.78
CA ALA A 48 -9.87 6.00 3.84
C ALA A 48 -9.30 6.14 2.42
N THR A 49 -10.17 5.98 1.43
CA THR A 49 -9.81 6.21 0.04
C THR A 49 -9.30 7.64 -0.12
N GLY A 50 -8.18 7.78 -0.81
CA GLY A 50 -7.58 9.08 -1.06
C GLY A 50 -6.51 9.49 -0.06
N ASP A 51 -6.41 8.79 1.06
CA ASP A 51 -5.35 9.08 2.03
C ASP A 51 -3.99 8.66 1.49
N PHE A 52 -2.98 9.42 1.84
CA PHE A 52 -1.61 9.08 1.47
C PHE A 52 -1.05 8.06 2.44
N ILE A 53 -0.27 7.14 1.90
CA ILE A 53 0.32 6.07 2.69
C ILE A 53 1.79 5.88 2.30
N GLU A 54 2.51 5.19 3.16
CA GLU A 54 3.87 4.79 2.89
C GLU A 54 3.99 3.28 3.07
N VAL A 55 4.64 2.62 2.12
CA VAL A 55 4.85 1.18 2.20
C VAL A 55 5.98 0.91 3.19
N VAL A 56 5.70 0.10 4.20
CA VAL A 56 6.68 -0.22 5.23
C VAL A 56 7.15 -1.65 5.18
N ASP A 57 6.38 -2.54 4.55
CA ASP A 57 6.78 -3.95 4.45
C ASP A 57 5.96 -4.60 3.33
N ILE A 58 6.31 -5.83 3.02
CA ILE A 58 5.61 -6.64 2.03
C ILE A 58 5.46 -8.05 2.58
N ILE A 59 4.24 -8.57 2.55
CA ILE A 59 3.96 -9.94 2.97
C ILE A 59 3.31 -10.65 1.79
N GLY A 60 4.05 -11.56 1.15
CA GLY A 60 3.56 -12.22 -0.05
C GLY A 60 3.29 -11.22 -1.16
N GLU A 61 2.06 -11.11 -1.60
CA GLU A 61 1.64 -10.16 -2.63
C GLU A 61 0.90 -8.96 -2.05
N VAL A 62 0.89 -8.82 -0.73
CA VAL A 62 0.17 -7.76 -0.05
C VAL A 62 1.17 -6.79 0.56
N LEU A 63 1.01 -5.51 0.28
CA LEU A 63 1.85 -4.48 0.86
C LEU A 63 1.33 -4.15 2.26
N VAL A 64 2.26 -3.91 3.18
CA VAL A 64 1.92 -3.39 4.50
C VAL A 64 2.22 -1.90 4.45
N VAL A 65 1.21 -1.10 4.70
CA VAL A 65 1.32 0.35 4.58
C VAL A 65 0.88 1.04 5.87
N LYS A 66 1.35 2.26 6.05
CA LYS A 66 0.91 3.08 7.17
C LYS A 66 0.47 4.43 6.62
N ARG A 67 -0.42 5.08 7.35
CA ARG A 67 -0.85 6.42 6.97
C ARG A 67 0.28 7.42 7.26
N VAL A 68 0.53 8.28 6.30
CA VAL A 68 1.55 9.32 6.42
C VAL A 68 1.01 10.51 7.19
#